data_7947b580ddf81d1b5324dad406781b22
#
_entry.id   7947b580ddf81d1b5324dad406781b22
#
_cell.length_a   1.000
_cell.length_b   1.000
_cell.length_c   1.000
_cell.angle_alpha   90.00
_cell.angle_beta   90.00
_cell.angle_gamma   90.00
#
_symmetry.space_group_name_H-M   'P 1'
#
loop_
_entity.id
_entity.type
_entity.pdbx_description
1 polymer ?
#
loop_
_entity_poly.entity_id
_entity_poly.type
_entity_poly.pdbx_seq_one_letter_code
_entity_poly.pdbx_strand_id
1 'polypeptide(L)'
;YYIFKQGICRTTINLADGLWKEKKAVMDALGFPCIPSPSNSFRKYADPSIHEFDDFKNLAGPDSLTQRYITEDIPILGCLFLSVAKAVGVETPLYAAMVKLAEAVNQTNYYEQGRTTENLGLGHLRGIQIPQYFQQAD
;
A
#
# COMPACT_ATOMS: atom_id res chain seq x y z
N TYR A 1 1.27 19.78 -9.90
CA TYR A 1 1.24 18.74 -10.95
C TYR A 1 -0.01 17.85 -10.82
N TYR A 2 -0.32 17.08 -11.86
CA TYR A 2 -1.44 16.14 -11.88
C TYR A 2 -0.90 14.71 -11.72
N ILE A 3 -1.44 13.97 -10.72
CA ILE A 3 -0.94 12.63 -10.36
C ILE A 3 -0.94 11.69 -11.58
N PHE A 4 -2.10 11.54 -12.23
CA PHE A 4 -2.23 10.56 -13.32
C PHE A 4 -1.71 11.07 -14.65
N LYS A 5 -1.84 12.36 -14.95
CA LYS A 5 -1.40 12.95 -16.21
C LYS A 5 0.12 13.11 -16.30
N GLN A 6 0.79 13.41 -15.18
CA GLN A 6 2.22 13.73 -15.13
C GLN A 6 3.03 12.76 -14.28
N GLY A 7 2.42 12.19 -13.23
CA GLY A 7 3.09 11.29 -12.31
C GLY A 7 3.17 9.84 -12.80
N ILE A 8 2.28 9.42 -13.73
CA ILE A 8 2.31 8.07 -14.27
C ILE A 8 3.34 8.00 -15.41
N CYS A 9 4.44 7.35 -15.13
CA CYS A 9 5.50 7.05 -16.08
C CYS A 9 5.92 5.58 -15.93
N ARG A 10 6.82 5.12 -16.79
CA ARG A 10 7.30 3.73 -16.76
C ARG A 10 7.85 3.33 -15.39
N THR A 11 8.57 4.24 -14.73
CA THR A 11 9.19 3.98 -13.42
C THR A 11 8.14 3.83 -12.32
N THR A 12 7.12 4.71 -12.29
CA THR A 12 6.03 4.61 -11.30
C THR A 12 5.19 3.35 -11.51
N ILE A 13 4.96 2.94 -12.78
CA ILE A 13 4.27 1.69 -13.09
C ILE A 13 5.10 0.49 -12.61
N ASN A 14 6.41 0.47 -12.85
CA ASN A 14 7.28 -0.62 -12.38
C ASN A 14 7.29 -0.71 -10.84
N LEU A 15 7.30 0.42 -10.15
CA LEU A 15 7.21 0.45 -8.68
C LEU A 15 5.86 -0.07 -8.20
N ALA A 16 4.76 0.35 -8.82
CA ALA A 16 3.42 -0.12 -8.49
C ALA A 16 3.27 -1.64 -8.69
N ASP A 17 3.84 -2.18 -9.77
CA ASP A 17 3.87 -3.63 -10.02
C ASP A 17 4.73 -4.38 -8.98
N GLY A 18 5.84 -3.80 -8.54
CA GLY A 18 6.68 -4.35 -7.47
C GLY A 18 5.92 -4.43 -6.15
N LEU A 19 5.30 -3.33 -5.72
CA LEU A 19 4.47 -3.27 -4.52
C LEU A 19 3.27 -4.23 -4.61
N TRP A 20 2.64 -4.32 -5.79
CA TRP A 20 1.55 -5.27 -6.00
C TRP A 20 1.98 -6.73 -5.86
N LYS A 21 3.18 -7.10 -6.32
CA LYS A 21 3.72 -8.46 -6.16
C LYS A 21 3.90 -8.82 -4.67
N GLU A 22 4.42 -7.90 -3.87
CA GLU A 22 4.52 -8.09 -2.42
C GLU A 22 3.13 -8.24 -1.79
N LYS A 23 2.19 -7.36 -2.16
CA LYS A 23 0.80 -7.45 -1.71
C LYS A 23 0.17 -8.80 -2.08
N LYS A 24 0.38 -9.25 -3.32
CA LYS A 24 -0.14 -10.54 -3.78
C LYS A 24 0.42 -11.70 -2.96
N ALA A 25 1.72 -11.70 -2.67
CA ALA A 25 2.34 -12.76 -1.86
C ALA A 25 1.74 -12.82 -0.44
N VAL A 26 1.47 -11.69 0.18
CA VAL A 26 0.80 -11.63 1.50
C VAL A 26 -0.64 -12.14 1.41
N MET A 27 -1.40 -11.72 0.38
CA MET A 27 -2.79 -12.18 0.18
C MET A 27 -2.85 -13.68 -0.08
N ASP A 28 -1.92 -14.22 -0.90
CA ASP A 28 -1.81 -15.66 -1.16
C ASP A 28 -1.51 -16.43 0.15
N ALA A 29 -0.61 -15.91 1.00
CA ALA A 29 -0.28 -16.52 2.29
C ALA A 29 -1.46 -16.49 3.30
N LEU A 30 -2.36 -15.52 3.16
CA LEU A 30 -3.60 -15.43 3.94
C LEU A 30 -4.75 -16.26 3.35
N GLY A 31 -4.60 -16.80 2.13
CA GLY A 31 -5.65 -17.54 1.43
C GLY A 31 -6.73 -16.64 0.82
N PHE A 32 -6.48 -15.35 0.63
CA PHE A 32 -7.42 -14.43 0.02
C PHE A 32 -7.08 -14.10 -1.44
N PRO A 33 -8.08 -13.90 -2.30
CA PRO A 33 -7.84 -13.44 -3.65
C PRO A 33 -7.27 -12.02 -3.64
N CYS A 34 -6.27 -11.77 -4.49
CA CYS A 34 -5.73 -10.43 -4.70
C CYS A 34 -6.34 -9.82 -5.96
N ILE A 35 -6.74 -8.55 -5.89
CA ILE A 35 -7.16 -7.80 -7.06
C ILE A 35 -6.01 -7.72 -8.09
N PRO A 36 -6.30 -7.61 -9.39
CA PRO A 36 -5.28 -7.44 -10.42
C PRO A 36 -4.35 -6.24 -10.17
N SER A 37 -3.14 -6.28 -10.75
CA SER A 37 -2.22 -5.15 -10.67
C SER A 37 -2.85 -3.85 -11.18
N PRO A 38 -2.66 -2.72 -10.50
CA PRO A 38 -3.19 -1.42 -10.92
C PRO A 38 -2.50 -0.86 -12.18
N SER A 39 -1.43 -1.48 -12.67
CA SER A 39 -0.62 -0.95 -13.77
C SER A 39 -1.42 -0.72 -15.06
N ASN A 40 -2.36 -1.60 -15.38
CA ASN A 40 -3.22 -1.42 -16.56
C ASN A 40 -4.19 -0.24 -16.40
N SER A 41 -4.75 -0.04 -15.21
CA SER A 41 -5.60 1.11 -14.91
C SER A 41 -4.80 2.41 -14.98
N PHE A 42 -3.60 2.43 -14.40
CA PHE A 42 -2.71 3.59 -14.46
C PHE A 42 -2.34 3.98 -15.89
N ARG A 43 -2.07 3.00 -16.78
CA ARG A 43 -1.83 3.28 -18.19
C ARG A 43 -3.03 3.92 -18.86
N LYS A 44 -4.25 3.43 -18.59
CA LYS A 44 -5.48 4.03 -19.11
C LYS A 44 -5.70 5.44 -18.59
N TYR A 45 -5.46 5.70 -17.32
CA TYR A 45 -5.59 7.04 -16.72
C TYR A 45 -4.60 8.04 -17.32
N ALA A 46 -3.40 7.58 -17.70
CA ALA A 46 -2.39 8.42 -18.33
C ALA A 46 -2.58 8.60 -19.84
N ASP A 47 -3.38 7.78 -20.50
CA ASP A 47 -3.58 7.81 -21.97
C ASP A 47 -4.46 9.01 -22.36
N PRO A 48 -3.94 9.96 -23.14
CA PRO A 48 -4.69 11.14 -23.55
C PRO A 48 -5.85 10.82 -24.52
N SER A 49 -5.85 9.68 -25.19
CA SER A 49 -6.92 9.27 -26.12
C SER A 49 -8.14 8.67 -25.43
N ILE A 50 -8.03 8.31 -24.14
CA ILE A 50 -9.12 7.71 -23.36
C ILE A 50 -9.80 8.80 -22.51
N HIS A 51 -10.99 9.23 -22.92
CA HIS A 51 -11.72 10.32 -22.25
C HIS A 51 -12.53 9.89 -21.03
N GLU A 52 -12.80 8.61 -20.84
CA GLU A 52 -13.55 8.06 -19.70
C GLU A 52 -12.93 8.43 -18.32
N PHE A 53 -11.64 8.78 -18.31
CA PHE A 53 -10.87 9.06 -17.09
C PHE A 53 -10.37 10.50 -17.01
N ASP A 54 -10.98 11.43 -17.76
CA ASP A 54 -10.51 12.83 -17.80
C ASP A 54 -10.54 13.51 -16.42
N ASP A 55 -11.52 13.20 -15.58
CA ASP A 55 -11.58 13.69 -14.20
C ASP A 55 -10.38 13.22 -13.37
N PHE A 56 -9.95 11.97 -13.53
CA PHE A 56 -8.75 11.44 -12.88
C PHE A 56 -7.47 12.10 -13.42
N LYS A 57 -7.40 12.40 -14.70
CA LYS A 57 -6.24 13.08 -15.30
C LYS A 57 -5.99 14.44 -14.68
N ASN A 58 -7.05 15.11 -14.25
CA ASN A 58 -7.00 16.45 -13.64
C ASN A 58 -6.89 16.43 -12.11
N LEU A 59 -6.74 15.25 -11.50
CA LEU A 59 -6.54 15.15 -10.05
C LEU A 59 -5.17 15.72 -9.67
N ALA A 60 -5.18 16.77 -8.86
CA ALA A 60 -3.96 17.40 -8.37
C ALA A 60 -3.17 16.44 -7.47
N GLY A 61 -1.86 16.42 -7.65
CA GLY A 61 -0.96 15.70 -6.77
C GLY A 61 -0.70 16.43 -5.46
N PRO A 62 -0.12 15.77 -4.45
CA PRO A 62 0.28 16.41 -3.22
C PRO A 62 1.35 17.49 -3.50
N ASP A 63 1.29 18.59 -2.78
CA ASP A 63 2.24 19.70 -2.86
C ASP A 63 3.35 19.61 -1.79
N SER A 64 3.21 18.71 -0.83
CA SER A 64 4.20 18.45 0.20
C SER A 64 4.22 16.97 0.62
N LEU A 65 5.31 16.57 1.27
CA LEU A 65 5.48 15.23 1.85
C LEU A 65 4.85 15.11 3.25
N THR A 66 4.23 16.18 3.76
CA THR A 66 3.48 16.19 5.03
C THR A 66 1.98 16.08 4.82
N GLN A 67 1.53 15.90 3.57
CA GLN A 67 0.11 15.69 3.27
C GLN A 67 -0.36 14.28 3.64
N ARG A 68 -1.68 14.11 3.73
CA ARG A 68 -2.38 12.88 4.15
C ARG A 68 -1.94 11.62 3.40
N TYR A 69 -1.52 11.71 2.16
CA TYR A 69 -1.00 10.59 1.37
C TYR A 69 0.21 9.89 2.02
N ILE A 70 0.93 10.60 2.90
CA ILE A 70 2.00 9.99 3.69
C ILE A 70 1.61 9.91 5.15
N THR A 71 1.15 11.03 5.74
CA THR A 71 0.91 11.10 7.18
C THR A 71 -0.31 10.30 7.65
N GLU A 72 -1.17 9.87 6.73
CA GLU A 72 -2.33 9.02 7.00
C GLU A 72 -2.12 7.60 6.44
N ASP A 73 -1.79 7.45 5.15
CA ASP A 73 -1.74 6.15 4.51
C ASP A 73 -0.57 5.28 5.03
N ILE A 74 0.57 5.87 5.34
CA ILE A 74 1.71 5.12 5.87
C ILE A 74 1.43 4.54 7.26
N PRO A 75 1.04 5.32 8.29
CA PRO A 75 0.79 4.75 9.62
C PRO A 75 -0.44 3.84 9.67
N ILE A 76 -1.46 4.08 8.85
CA ILE A 76 -2.71 3.32 8.90
C ILE A 76 -2.63 2.05 8.06
N LEU A 77 -2.19 2.14 6.80
CA LEU A 77 -2.20 1.03 5.85
C LEU A 77 -0.81 0.41 5.69
N GLY A 78 0.23 1.21 5.49
CA GLY A 78 1.59 0.73 5.28
C GLY A 78 2.13 -0.06 6.47
N CYS A 79 1.99 0.47 7.68
CA CYS A 79 2.46 -0.19 8.90
C CYS A 79 1.65 -1.45 9.24
N LEU A 80 0.32 -1.41 9.04
CA LEU A 80 -0.52 -2.60 9.20
C LEU A 80 -0.11 -3.69 8.21
N PHE A 81 0.07 -3.33 6.94
CA PHE A 81 0.49 -4.29 5.92
C PHE A 81 1.82 -4.97 6.27
N LEU A 82 2.83 -4.19 6.70
CA LEU A 82 4.13 -4.74 7.12
C LEU A 82 4.00 -5.70 8.30
N SER A 83 3.19 -5.37 9.30
CA SER A 83 3.01 -6.24 10.46
C SER A 83 2.27 -7.53 10.11
N VAL A 84 1.27 -7.47 9.23
CA VAL A 84 0.59 -8.66 8.69
C VAL A 84 1.56 -9.50 7.86
N ALA A 85 2.33 -8.91 6.96
CA ALA A 85 3.34 -9.61 6.16
C ALA A 85 4.32 -10.39 7.05
N LYS A 86 4.82 -9.75 8.10
CA LYS A 86 5.67 -10.39 9.11
C LYS A 86 4.96 -11.54 9.82
N ALA A 87 3.71 -11.38 10.20
CA ALA A 87 2.93 -12.41 10.90
C ALA A 87 2.65 -13.65 10.02
N VAL A 88 2.58 -13.48 8.68
CA VAL A 88 2.43 -14.59 7.72
C VAL A 88 3.76 -15.08 7.14
N GLY A 89 4.89 -14.50 7.55
CA GLY A 89 6.23 -14.95 7.12
C GLY A 89 6.60 -14.54 5.69
N VAL A 90 6.02 -13.46 5.17
CA VAL A 90 6.29 -12.94 3.82
C VAL A 90 7.15 -11.68 3.91
N GLU A 91 8.28 -11.68 3.19
CA GLU A 91 9.13 -10.49 3.09
C GLU A 91 8.56 -9.47 2.10
N THR A 92 8.55 -8.19 2.51
CA THR A 92 8.00 -7.07 1.74
C THR A 92 8.98 -5.89 1.73
N PRO A 93 10.15 -6.05 1.09
CA PRO A 93 11.23 -5.06 1.14
C PRO A 93 10.86 -3.70 0.53
N LEU A 94 10.01 -3.65 -0.51
CA LEU A 94 9.58 -2.37 -1.10
C LEU A 94 8.65 -1.60 -0.17
N TYR A 95 7.67 -2.29 0.47
CA TYR A 95 6.82 -1.65 1.47
C TYR A 95 7.63 -1.19 2.68
N ALA A 96 8.60 -2.00 3.13
CA ALA A 96 9.48 -1.63 4.24
C ALA A 96 10.32 -0.39 3.89
N ALA A 97 10.88 -0.33 2.69
CA ALA A 97 11.64 0.83 2.21
C ALA A 97 10.76 2.09 2.12
N MET A 98 9.52 1.96 1.65
CA MET A 98 8.57 3.07 1.55
C MET A 98 8.23 3.64 2.93
N VAL A 99 7.95 2.79 3.91
CA VAL A 99 7.67 3.23 5.30
C VAL A 99 8.92 3.91 5.89
N LYS A 100 10.10 3.30 5.75
CA LYS A 100 11.35 3.87 6.26
C LYS A 100 11.70 5.22 5.63
N LEU A 101 11.45 5.38 4.34
CA LEU A 101 11.65 6.65 3.65
C LEU A 101 10.70 7.73 4.19
N ALA A 102 9.43 7.39 4.38
CA ALA A 102 8.44 8.30 4.94
C ALA A 102 8.78 8.71 6.38
N GLU A 103 9.24 7.77 7.21
CA GLU A 103 9.73 8.02 8.57
C GLU A 103 10.91 9.00 8.58
N ALA A 104 11.88 8.79 7.69
CA ALA A 104 13.06 9.66 7.58
C ALA A 104 12.68 11.08 7.14
N VAL A 105 11.82 11.21 6.14
CA VAL A 105 11.38 12.51 5.60
C VAL A 105 10.62 13.32 6.65
N ASN A 106 9.71 12.68 7.38
CA ASN A 106 8.84 13.35 8.36
C ASN A 106 9.40 13.31 9.79
N GLN A 107 10.59 12.72 10.01
CA GLN A 107 11.20 12.55 11.33
C GLN A 107 10.24 11.95 12.36
N THR A 108 9.45 10.98 11.94
CA THR A 108 8.38 10.35 12.73
C THR A 108 8.52 8.84 12.66
N ASN A 109 8.44 8.15 13.81
CA ASN A 109 8.41 6.69 13.83
C ASN A 109 6.99 6.18 13.54
N TYR A 110 6.64 6.07 12.27
CA TYR A 110 5.31 5.64 11.84
C TYR A 110 4.99 4.20 12.22
N TYR A 111 5.99 3.30 12.21
CA TYR A 111 5.74 1.91 12.56
C TYR A 111 5.39 1.72 14.05
N GLU A 112 6.00 2.50 14.94
CA GLU A 112 5.71 2.45 16.37
C GLU A 112 4.35 3.06 16.71
N GLN A 113 3.99 4.15 16.05
CA GLN A 113 2.77 4.91 16.32
C GLN A 113 1.56 4.45 15.51
N GLY A 114 1.80 3.75 14.40
CA GLY A 114 0.80 3.36 13.43
C GLY A 114 0.02 2.11 13.83
N ARG A 115 -0.89 1.70 12.95
CA ARG A 115 -1.62 0.44 13.11
C ARG A 115 -0.70 -0.73 12.78
N THR A 116 -0.56 -1.64 13.74
CA THR A 116 0.13 -2.92 13.56
C THR A 116 -0.73 -4.03 14.16
N THR A 117 -0.44 -5.27 13.85
CA THR A 117 -1.11 -6.41 14.47
C THR A 117 -0.97 -6.37 15.99
N GLU A 118 0.17 -5.94 16.50
CA GLU A 118 0.45 -5.78 17.93
C GLU A 118 -0.47 -4.72 18.54
N ASN A 119 -0.51 -3.52 17.96
CA ASN A 119 -1.31 -2.39 18.48
C ASN A 119 -2.82 -2.66 18.39
N LEU A 120 -3.25 -3.55 17.49
CA LEU A 120 -4.64 -4.01 17.37
C LEU A 120 -4.97 -5.20 18.26
N GLY A 121 -4.04 -5.67 19.11
CA GLY A 121 -4.25 -6.83 19.99
C GLY A 121 -4.17 -8.18 19.27
N LEU A 122 -3.74 -8.21 18.01
CA LEU A 122 -3.66 -9.40 17.17
C LEU A 122 -2.23 -9.96 17.07
N GLY A 123 -1.28 -9.40 17.80
CA GLY A 123 0.15 -9.74 17.72
C GLY A 123 0.48 -11.20 18.11
N HIS A 124 -0.45 -11.92 18.72
CA HIS A 124 -0.32 -13.35 19.03
C HIS A 124 -0.68 -14.27 17.86
N LEU A 125 -1.39 -13.76 16.83
CA LEU A 125 -1.82 -14.55 15.67
C LEU A 125 -0.68 -14.71 14.66
N ARG A 126 -0.64 -15.89 14.00
CA ARG A 126 0.35 -16.20 12.95
C ARG A 126 -0.31 -16.91 11.78
N GLY A 127 0.14 -16.64 10.57
CA GLY A 127 -0.27 -17.31 9.36
C GLY A 127 -1.79 -17.37 9.21
N ILE A 128 -2.33 -18.58 9.02
CA ILE A 128 -3.75 -18.84 8.81
C ILE A 128 -4.64 -18.46 10.03
N GLN A 129 -4.07 -18.30 11.22
CA GLN A 129 -4.84 -17.88 12.39
C GLN A 129 -5.45 -16.48 12.22
N ILE A 130 -4.79 -15.60 11.40
CA ILE A 130 -5.29 -14.25 11.16
C ILE A 130 -6.66 -14.28 10.47
N PRO A 131 -6.82 -14.88 9.27
CA PRO A 131 -8.14 -14.96 8.64
C PRO A 131 -9.16 -15.77 9.46
N GLN A 132 -8.74 -16.83 10.14
CA GLN A 132 -9.62 -17.64 10.99
C GLN A 132 -10.22 -16.85 12.17
N TYR A 133 -9.44 -15.94 12.76
CA TYR A 133 -9.91 -15.09 13.84
C TYR A 133 -11.11 -14.23 13.42
N PHE A 134 -11.08 -13.67 12.23
CA PHE A 134 -12.18 -12.85 11.72
C PHE A 134 -13.38 -13.66 11.22
N GLN A 135 -13.18 -14.92 10.84
CA GLN A 135 -14.28 -15.81 10.44
C GLN A 135 -15.09 -16.37 11.62
N GLN A 136 -14.52 -16.34 12.84
CA GLN A 136 -15.19 -16.82 14.06
C GLN A 136 -15.98 -15.72 14.78
N ALA A 137 -15.91 -14.47 14.29
CA ALA A 137 -16.55 -13.32 14.93
C ALA A 137 -18.02 -13.11 14.50
N ASP A 138 -18.58 -14.00 13.65
CA ASP A 138 -19.98 -14.08 13.26
C ASP A 138 -20.69 -15.17 14.09
#